data_9b07586befcd0e8669097fd8191480c3
#
_entry.id   9b07586befcd0e8669097fd8191480c3
#
_cell.length_a   1.000
_cell.length_b   1.000
_cell.length_c   1.000
_cell.angle_alpha   90.00
_cell.angle_beta   90.00
_cell.angle_gamma   90.00
#
_symmetry.space_group_name_H-M   'P 1'
#
loop_
_entity.id
_entity.type
_entity.pdbx_description
1 polymer ?
#
loop_
_entity_poly.entity_id
_entity_poly.type
_entity_poly.pdbx_seq_one_letter_code
_entity_poly.pdbx_strand_id
1 'polypeptide(L)'
;IFVAIDATIGNADNEKASQNVESLFAAFGNFMEKNPKSGKSILFKALELVKIADDTKRLDVFKTARAYYKEIDIDMDASGEWAKATDRFLVLKDLHVGANIVNNLKCFYDAYIKEASDRVAENKRRERSYESEVSNAKFEAAEARLKHRAAMPVSGIVALAGLTLFLVIGILLLLFSLQRSVKHLEKII
;
A
#
# COMPACT_ATOMS: atom_id res chain seq x y z
N ILE A 1 -2.71 -37.25 -5.87
CA ILE A 1 -3.45 -36.16 -5.19
C ILE A 1 -4.92 -36.57 -5.02
N PHE A 2 -5.64 -36.98 -6.08
CA PHE A 2 -7.05 -37.40 -5.99
C PHE A 2 -7.27 -38.56 -5.03
N VAL A 3 -6.42 -39.61 -5.10
CA VAL A 3 -6.47 -40.77 -4.19
C VAL A 3 -6.24 -40.35 -2.72
N ALA A 4 -5.39 -39.37 -2.47
CA ALA A 4 -5.14 -38.85 -1.10
C ALA A 4 -6.32 -38.07 -0.57
N ILE A 5 -7.09 -37.38 -1.43
CA ILE A 5 -8.30 -36.65 -1.07
C ILE A 5 -9.43 -37.63 -0.78
N ASP A 6 -9.66 -38.61 -1.60
CA ASP A 6 -10.65 -39.69 -1.38
C ASP A 6 -10.39 -40.39 -0.04
N ALA A 7 -9.12 -40.79 0.21
CA ALA A 7 -8.75 -41.43 1.47
C ALA A 7 -8.91 -40.47 2.69
N THR A 8 -8.86 -39.16 2.48
CA THR A 8 -8.95 -38.14 3.55
C THR A 8 -10.39 -37.74 3.82
N ILE A 9 -11.25 -37.72 2.79
CA ILE A 9 -12.68 -37.35 2.90
C ILE A 9 -13.50 -38.52 3.47
N GLY A 10 -12.93 -39.73 3.45
CA GLY A 10 -13.60 -40.98 3.81
C GLY A 10 -14.45 -41.51 2.67
N ASN A 11 -14.62 -42.84 2.61
CA ASN A 11 -15.56 -43.48 1.69
C ASN A 11 -16.98 -43.09 2.10
N ALA A 12 -17.50 -42.00 1.50
CA ALA A 12 -18.88 -41.65 1.67
C ALA A 12 -19.70 -42.66 0.83
N ASP A 13 -20.30 -43.64 1.49
CA ASP A 13 -21.27 -44.57 0.92
C ASP A 13 -22.55 -43.88 0.38
N ASN A 14 -22.50 -42.61 0.14
CA ASN A 14 -23.58 -41.78 -0.27
C ASN A 14 -23.32 -41.23 -1.68
N GLU A 15 -24.01 -41.76 -2.67
CA GLU A 15 -23.87 -41.38 -4.10
C GLU A 15 -23.96 -39.86 -4.34
N LYS A 16 -24.76 -39.15 -3.53
CA LYS A 16 -24.83 -37.68 -3.54
C LYS A 16 -23.58 -37.00 -2.98
N ALA A 17 -22.90 -37.60 -2.04
CA ALA A 17 -21.65 -37.08 -1.50
C ALA A 17 -20.51 -37.26 -2.49
N SER A 18 -20.48 -38.41 -3.21
CA SER A 18 -19.52 -38.69 -4.29
C SER A 18 -19.64 -37.67 -5.41
N GLN A 19 -20.85 -37.40 -5.93
CA GLN A 19 -21.08 -36.42 -7.00
C GLN A 19 -20.68 -35.01 -6.60
N ASN A 20 -20.90 -34.62 -5.35
CA ASN A 20 -20.46 -33.32 -4.82
C ASN A 20 -18.93 -33.23 -4.71
N VAL A 21 -18.27 -34.31 -4.36
CA VAL A 21 -16.82 -34.40 -4.29
C VAL A 21 -16.22 -34.27 -5.70
N GLU A 22 -16.75 -35.00 -6.71
CA GLU A 22 -16.30 -34.89 -8.09
C GLU A 22 -16.46 -33.47 -8.67
N SER A 23 -17.61 -32.84 -8.41
CA SER A 23 -17.82 -31.45 -8.85
C SER A 23 -16.87 -30.44 -8.19
N LEU A 24 -16.49 -30.66 -6.94
CA LEU A 24 -15.47 -29.90 -6.24
C LEU A 24 -14.08 -30.12 -6.83
N PHE A 25 -13.75 -31.37 -7.20
CA PHE A 25 -12.48 -31.68 -7.85
C PHE A 25 -12.37 -31.05 -9.22
N ALA A 26 -13.42 -31.13 -10.04
CA ALA A 26 -13.43 -30.48 -11.36
C ALA A 26 -13.23 -28.97 -11.24
N ALA A 27 -13.92 -28.34 -10.31
CA ALA A 27 -13.77 -26.92 -10.07
C ALA A 27 -12.37 -26.53 -9.50
N PHE A 28 -11.76 -27.40 -8.70
CA PHE A 28 -10.42 -27.21 -8.19
C PHE A 28 -9.36 -27.51 -9.25
N GLY A 29 -9.59 -28.49 -10.13
CA GLY A 29 -8.74 -28.77 -11.29
C GLY A 29 -8.64 -27.57 -12.21
N ASN A 30 -9.76 -26.97 -12.59
CA ASN A 30 -9.82 -25.74 -13.38
C ASN A 30 -9.10 -24.56 -12.71
N PHE A 31 -9.18 -24.48 -11.38
CA PHE A 31 -8.44 -23.47 -10.62
C PHE A 31 -6.93 -23.71 -10.63
N MET A 32 -6.49 -24.97 -10.48
CA MET A 32 -5.07 -25.35 -10.53
C MET A 32 -4.43 -25.12 -11.90
N GLU A 33 -5.18 -25.34 -12.99
CA GLU A 33 -4.72 -25.03 -14.35
C GLU A 33 -4.45 -23.53 -14.53
N LYS A 34 -5.32 -22.68 -13.95
CA LYS A 34 -5.18 -21.22 -14.01
C LYS A 34 -4.09 -20.68 -13.06
N ASN A 35 -3.76 -21.44 -12.00
CA ASN A 35 -2.82 -21.01 -10.96
C ASN A 35 -1.79 -22.11 -10.61
N PRO A 36 -0.90 -22.50 -11.54
CA PRO A 36 -0.05 -23.68 -11.37
C PRO A 36 0.96 -23.58 -10.22
N LYS A 37 1.35 -22.36 -9.81
CA LYS A 37 2.34 -22.14 -8.74
C LYS A 37 1.71 -22.17 -7.34
N SER A 38 0.52 -21.64 -7.16
CA SER A 38 -0.15 -21.52 -5.86
C SER A 38 -1.16 -22.64 -5.57
N GLY A 39 -1.73 -23.27 -6.62
CA GLY A 39 -2.81 -24.23 -6.47
C GLY A 39 -2.45 -25.44 -5.60
N LYS A 40 -1.23 -25.98 -5.70
CA LYS A 40 -0.76 -27.10 -4.85
C LYS A 40 -0.73 -26.73 -3.37
N SER A 41 -0.17 -25.58 -3.04
CA SER A 41 -0.07 -25.10 -1.64
C SER A 41 -1.45 -24.92 -1.02
N ILE A 42 -2.38 -24.32 -1.77
CA ILE A 42 -3.75 -24.08 -1.35
C ILE A 42 -4.49 -25.41 -1.10
N LEU A 43 -4.33 -26.36 -2.02
CA LEU A 43 -4.92 -27.68 -1.87
C LEU A 43 -4.41 -28.40 -0.62
N PHE A 44 -3.10 -28.36 -0.35
CA PHE A 44 -2.53 -28.96 0.85
C PHE A 44 -3.07 -28.33 2.13
N LYS A 45 -3.22 -27.01 2.18
CA LYS A 45 -3.81 -26.30 3.32
C LYS A 45 -5.29 -26.66 3.51
N ALA A 46 -6.07 -26.76 2.45
CA ALA A 46 -7.44 -27.22 2.52
C ALA A 46 -7.55 -28.68 3.05
N LEU A 47 -6.63 -29.56 2.64
CA LEU A 47 -6.57 -30.92 3.15
C LEU A 47 -6.16 -31.00 4.63
N GLU A 48 -5.27 -30.11 5.10
CA GLU A 48 -4.93 -30.03 6.53
C GLU A 48 -6.16 -29.63 7.37
N LEU A 49 -7.00 -28.70 6.88
CA LEU A 49 -8.26 -28.35 7.53
C LEU A 49 -9.24 -29.53 7.53
N VAL A 50 -9.36 -30.24 6.43
CA VAL A 50 -10.26 -31.40 6.31
C VAL A 50 -9.84 -32.52 7.28
N LYS A 51 -8.54 -32.75 7.49
CA LYS A 51 -8.01 -33.76 8.43
C LYS A 51 -8.40 -33.54 9.89
N ILE A 52 -8.58 -32.31 10.31
CA ILE A 52 -8.98 -31.99 11.70
C ILE A 52 -10.50 -32.07 11.91
N ALA A 53 -11.27 -32.27 10.85
CA ALA A 53 -12.73 -32.36 10.89
C ALA A 53 -13.20 -33.82 11.05
N ASP A 54 -14.34 -34.01 11.72
CA ASP A 54 -15.03 -35.29 11.73
C ASP A 54 -15.49 -35.67 10.32
N ASP A 55 -15.56 -36.94 10.01
CA ASP A 55 -15.90 -37.48 8.67
C ASP A 55 -17.16 -36.83 8.08
N THR A 56 -18.19 -36.66 8.87
CA THR A 56 -19.47 -36.04 8.46
C THR A 56 -19.35 -34.56 8.14
N LYS A 57 -18.27 -33.89 8.54
CA LYS A 57 -18.04 -32.44 8.37
C LYS A 57 -16.95 -32.12 7.36
N ARG A 58 -16.17 -33.10 6.91
CA ARG A 58 -15.03 -32.89 6.02
C ARG A 58 -15.41 -32.15 4.74
N LEU A 59 -16.53 -32.55 4.12
CA LEU A 59 -16.99 -31.88 2.90
C LEU A 59 -17.40 -30.43 3.12
N ASP A 60 -18.08 -30.13 4.24
CA ASP A 60 -18.50 -28.78 4.57
C ASP A 60 -17.31 -27.89 4.93
N VAL A 61 -16.31 -28.43 5.62
CA VAL A 61 -15.04 -27.74 5.87
C VAL A 61 -14.31 -27.42 4.57
N PHE A 62 -14.24 -28.37 3.64
CA PHE A 62 -13.60 -28.14 2.34
C PHE A 62 -14.33 -27.07 1.50
N LYS A 63 -15.68 -27.14 1.45
CA LYS A 63 -16.49 -26.12 0.77
C LYS A 63 -16.28 -24.74 1.38
N THR A 64 -16.24 -24.68 2.68
CA THR A 64 -16.01 -23.42 3.44
C THR A 64 -14.62 -22.89 3.12
N ALA A 65 -13.59 -23.68 3.27
CA ALA A 65 -12.20 -23.32 2.97
C ALA A 65 -12.06 -22.74 1.54
N ARG A 66 -12.71 -23.37 0.56
CA ARG A 66 -12.71 -22.90 -0.83
C ARG A 66 -13.45 -21.58 -1.02
N ALA A 67 -14.59 -21.40 -0.37
CA ALA A 67 -15.35 -20.15 -0.47
C ALA A 67 -14.53 -18.98 0.05
N TYR A 68 -13.92 -19.12 1.23
CA TYR A 68 -13.08 -18.09 1.82
C TYR A 68 -11.75 -17.88 1.09
N TYR A 69 -11.19 -18.91 0.45
CA TYR A 69 -10.04 -18.71 -0.44
C TYR A 69 -10.39 -17.74 -1.58
N LYS A 70 -11.57 -17.93 -2.20
CA LYS A 70 -12.03 -17.03 -3.26
C LYS A 70 -12.19 -15.60 -2.74
N GLU A 71 -12.80 -15.44 -1.58
CA GLU A 71 -13.07 -14.14 -0.98
C GLU A 71 -11.78 -13.43 -0.54
N ILE A 72 -10.84 -14.13 0.10
CA ILE A 72 -9.63 -13.53 0.66
C ILE A 72 -8.56 -13.28 -0.43
N ASP A 73 -8.19 -14.32 -1.20
CA ASP A 73 -7.06 -14.22 -2.12
C ASP A 73 -7.46 -13.65 -3.48
N ILE A 74 -8.67 -13.91 -3.96
CA ILE A 74 -9.10 -13.48 -5.29
C ILE A 74 -9.82 -12.12 -5.21
N ASP A 75 -10.89 -12.04 -4.43
CA ASP A 75 -11.73 -10.86 -4.41
C ASP A 75 -11.06 -9.67 -3.68
N MET A 76 -10.16 -9.95 -2.72
CA MET A 76 -9.37 -8.94 -2.02
C MET A 76 -8.01 -8.64 -2.69
N ASP A 77 -7.66 -9.32 -3.79
CA ASP A 77 -6.33 -9.24 -4.44
C ASP A 77 -5.16 -9.38 -3.44
N ALA A 78 -5.30 -10.31 -2.51
CA ALA A 78 -4.43 -10.51 -1.35
C ALA A 78 -3.77 -11.89 -1.38
N SER A 79 -2.93 -12.14 -2.40
CA SER A 79 -2.30 -13.44 -2.66
C SER A 79 -1.59 -14.01 -1.44
N GLY A 80 -1.98 -15.22 -1.05
CA GLY A 80 -1.40 -15.97 0.06
C GLY A 80 -1.94 -15.59 1.44
N GLU A 81 -2.83 -14.63 1.57
CA GLU A 81 -3.42 -14.24 2.86
C GLU A 81 -4.35 -15.33 3.41
N TRP A 82 -5.08 -16.03 2.54
CA TRP A 82 -5.89 -17.17 2.97
C TRP A 82 -5.03 -18.30 3.57
N ALA A 83 -3.88 -18.59 2.97
CA ALA A 83 -2.97 -19.60 3.51
C ALA A 83 -2.45 -19.21 4.90
N LYS A 84 -2.09 -17.96 5.11
CA LYS A 84 -1.67 -17.42 6.42
C LYS A 84 -2.80 -17.48 7.45
N ALA A 85 -4.02 -17.11 7.06
CA ALA A 85 -5.19 -17.23 7.92
C ALA A 85 -5.45 -18.69 8.31
N THR A 86 -5.37 -19.60 7.35
CA THR A 86 -5.54 -21.05 7.58
C THR A 86 -4.48 -21.60 8.54
N ASP A 87 -3.21 -21.21 8.38
CA ASP A 87 -2.15 -21.61 9.30
C ASP A 87 -2.43 -21.14 10.73
N ARG A 88 -2.90 -19.91 10.91
CA ARG A 88 -3.29 -19.40 12.24
C ARG A 88 -4.46 -20.19 12.82
N PHE A 89 -5.47 -20.53 12.02
CA PHE A 89 -6.57 -21.36 12.48
C PHE A 89 -6.10 -22.77 12.89
N LEU A 90 -5.21 -23.38 12.10
CA LEU A 90 -4.66 -24.72 12.40
C LEU A 90 -3.84 -24.76 13.69
N VAL A 91 -3.15 -23.68 14.04
CA VAL A 91 -2.48 -23.55 15.35
C VAL A 91 -3.47 -23.56 16.49
N LEU A 92 -4.68 -23.04 16.29
CA LEU A 92 -5.74 -22.97 17.29
C LEU A 92 -6.64 -24.23 17.30
N LYS A 93 -6.29 -25.27 16.54
CA LYS A 93 -7.10 -26.49 16.33
C LYS A 93 -7.59 -27.14 17.65
N ASP A 94 -6.74 -27.15 18.66
CA ASP A 94 -7.06 -27.78 19.94
C ASP A 94 -8.21 -27.08 20.69
N LEU A 95 -8.50 -25.83 20.35
CA LEU A 95 -9.63 -25.06 20.87
C LEU A 95 -10.90 -25.22 20.03
N HIS A 96 -10.81 -25.78 18.82
CA HIS A 96 -11.86 -25.75 17.82
C HIS A 96 -12.29 -27.14 17.30
N VAL A 97 -11.69 -28.22 17.80
CA VAL A 97 -12.04 -29.60 17.40
C VAL A 97 -13.40 -29.98 17.93
N GLY A 98 -14.30 -30.41 17.05
CA GLY A 98 -15.62 -30.91 17.42
C GLY A 98 -16.70 -30.58 16.40
N ALA A 99 -17.96 -30.85 16.75
CA ALA A 99 -19.16 -30.71 15.92
C ALA A 99 -19.35 -29.30 15.31
N ASN A 100 -18.68 -28.27 15.83
CA ASN A 100 -18.83 -26.87 15.42
C ASN A 100 -17.70 -26.35 14.53
N ILE A 101 -16.78 -27.21 14.07
CA ILE A 101 -15.60 -26.78 13.30
C ILE A 101 -15.93 -25.87 12.11
N VAL A 102 -17.02 -26.16 11.38
CA VAL A 102 -17.45 -25.36 10.22
C VAL A 102 -17.82 -23.94 10.62
N ASN A 103 -18.57 -23.80 11.71
CA ASN A 103 -18.97 -22.49 12.22
C ASN A 103 -17.76 -21.73 12.79
N ASN A 104 -16.90 -22.42 13.51
CA ASN A 104 -15.67 -21.83 14.06
C ASN A 104 -14.75 -21.34 12.94
N LEU A 105 -14.59 -22.12 11.87
CA LEU A 105 -13.82 -21.75 10.68
C LEU A 105 -14.41 -20.51 9.98
N LYS A 106 -15.73 -20.46 9.80
CA LYS A 106 -16.44 -19.30 9.25
C LYS A 106 -16.19 -18.06 10.11
N CYS A 107 -16.50 -18.14 11.41
CA CYS A 107 -16.30 -17.01 12.33
C CYS A 107 -14.86 -16.51 12.32
N PHE A 108 -13.88 -17.42 12.24
CA PHE A 108 -12.48 -17.06 12.16
C PHE A 108 -12.14 -16.30 10.88
N TYR A 109 -12.57 -16.80 9.73
CA TYR A 109 -12.32 -16.12 8.44
C TYR A 109 -13.06 -14.79 8.34
N ASP A 110 -14.33 -14.71 8.81
CA ASP A 110 -15.08 -13.46 8.84
C ASP A 110 -14.35 -12.39 9.69
N ALA A 111 -13.85 -12.80 10.87
CA ALA A 111 -13.05 -11.92 11.72
C ALA A 111 -11.74 -11.51 11.03
N TYR A 112 -11.09 -12.42 10.33
CA TYR A 112 -9.86 -12.14 9.59
C TYR A 112 -10.08 -11.15 8.45
N ILE A 113 -11.14 -11.34 7.66
CA ILE A 113 -11.52 -10.43 6.56
C ILE A 113 -11.80 -9.04 7.12
N LYS A 114 -12.58 -8.96 8.20
CA LYS A 114 -12.87 -7.69 8.86
C LYS A 114 -11.60 -6.98 9.31
N GLU A 115 -10.72 -7.68 10.01
CA GLU A 115 -9.43 -7.10 10.46
C GLU A 115 -8.56 -6.66 9.29
N ALA A 116 -8.50 -7.45 8.20
CA ALA A 116 -7.76 -7.09 6.99
C ALA A 116 -8.35 -5.84 6.33
N SER A 117 -9.68 -5.76 6.21
CA SER A 117 -10.40 -4.60 5.68
C SER A 117 -10.15 -3.34 6.52
N ASP A 118 -10.20 -3.45 7.85
CA ASP A 118 -9.95 -2.33 8.75
C ASP A 118 -8.51 -1.84 8.63
N ARG A 119 -7.52 -2.74 8.49
CA ARG A 119 -6.11 -2.39 8.23
C ARG A 119 -5.93 -1.66 6.90
N VAL A 120 -6.58 -2.12 5.84
CA VAL A 120 -6.54 -1.45 4.52
C VAL A 120 -7.16 -0.06 4.60
N ALA A 121 -8.30 0.07 5.26
CA ALA A 121 -8.97 1.36 5.45
C ALA A 121 -8.10 2.35 6.24
N GLU A 122 -7.45 1.88 7.30
CA GLU A 122 -6.52 2.69 8.11
C GLU A 122 -5.29 3.12 7.31
N ASN A 123 -4.67 2.21 6.56
CA ASN A 123 -3.54 2.55 5.69
C ASN A 123 -3.92 3.61 4.66
N LYS A 124 -5.10 3.48 4.04
CA LYS A 124 -5.60 4.47 3.08
C LYS A 124 -5.89 5.83 3.73
N ARG A 125 -6.33 5.85 5.00
CA ARG A 125 -6.47 7.11 5.76
C ARG A 125 -5.12 7.77 6.01
N ARG A 126 -4.12 7.00 6.43
CA ARG A 126 -2.75 7.48 6.65
C ARG A 126 -2.11 8.01 5.37
N GLU A 127 -2.29 7.32 4.25
CA GLU A 127 -1.81 7.75 2.94
C GLU A 127 -2.42 9.09 2.53
N ARG A 128 -3.73 9.26 2.66
CA ARG A 128 -4.41 10.53 2.38
C ARG A 128 -3.95 11.67 3.30
N SER A 129 -3.72 11.39 4.59
CA SER A 129 -3.16 12.38 5.54
C SER A 129 -1.78 12.81 5.09
N TYR A 130 -0.92 11.85 4.75
CA TYR A 130 0.42 12.14 4.26
C TYR A 130 0.42 12.95 2.95
N GLU A 131 -0.43 12.59 1.99
CA GLU A 131 -0.57 13.34 0.73
C GLU A 131 -1.03 14.79 0.99
N SER A 132 -1.96 14.98 1.93
CA SER A 132 -2.41 16.31 2.34
C SER A 132 -1.27 17.13 2.99
N GLU A 133 -0.50 16.52 3.88
CA GLU A 133 0.66 17.19 4.51
C GLU A 133 1.73 17.57 3.48
N VAL A 134 2.05 16.67 2.55
CA VAL A 134 3.00 16.95 1.45
C VAL A 134 2.49 18.07 0.55
N SER A 135 1.19 18.08 0.24
CA SER A 135 0.57 19.15 -0.57
C SER A 135 0.66 20.49 0.14
N ASN A 136 0.33 20.55 1.43
CA ASN A 136 0.43 21.76 2.23
C ASN A 136 1.87 22.28 2.33
N ALA A 137 2.84 21.38 2.58
CA ALA A 137 4.24 21.76 2.63
C ALA A 137 4.75 22.31 1.26
N LYS A 138 4.31 21.73 0.15
CA LYS A 138 4.61 22.26 -1.19
C LYS A 138 4.01 23.63 -1.41
N PHE A 139 2.78 23.86 -0.96
CA PHE A 139 2.11 25.16 -1.06
C PHE A 139 2.84 26.22 -0.23
N GLU A 140 3.17 25.93 1.02
CA GLU A 140 3.94 26.84 1.89
C GLU A 140 5.32 27.17 1.31
N ALA A 141 6.02 26.16 0.75
CA ALA A 141 7.30 26.39 0.08
C ALA A 141 7.17 27.24 -1.18
N ALA A 142 6.09 27.10 -1.94
CA ALA A 142 5.81 27.93 -3.11
C ALA A 142 5.50 29.38 -2.69
N GLU A 143 4.71 29.59 -1.65
CA GLU A 143 4.39 30.89 -1.10
C GLU A 143 5.65 31.60 -0.56
N ALA A 144 6.50 30.87 0.17
CA ALA A 144 7.78 31.41 0.65
C ALA A 144 8.69 31.84 -0.51
N ARG A 145 8.75 31.06 -1.60
CA ARG A 145 9.50 31.42 -2.82
C ARG A 145 8.95 32.67 -3.50
N LEU A 146 7.63 32.83 -3.56
CA LEU A 146 6.98 34.02 -4.12
C LEU A 146 7.28 35.26 -3.27
N LYS A 147 7.20 35.17 -1.94
CA LYS A 147 7.57 36.25 -1.00
C LYS A 147 9.06 36.64 -1.18
N HIS A 148 9.95 35.67 -1.33
CA HIS A 148 11.37 35.94 -1.56
C HIS A 148 11.62 36.61 -2.91
N ARG A 149 10.92 36.18 -3.99
CA ARG A 149 11.03 36.81 -5.31
C ARG A 149 10.44 38.22 -5.32
N ALA A 150 9.40 38.49 -4.58
CA ALA A 150 8.81 39.83 -4.46
C ALA A 150 9.73 40.80 -3.69
N ALA A 151 10.54 40.31 -2.76
CA ALA A 151 11.51 41.11 -2.01
C ALA A 151 12.81 41.41 -2.81
N MET A 152 13.18 40.57 -3.78
CA MET A 152 14.40 40.76 -4.59
C MET A 152 14.41 42.05 -5.45
N PRO A 153 13.32 42.47 -6.12
CA PRO A 153 13.38 43.70 -6.93
C PRO A 153 13.65 44.96 -6.11
N VAL A 154 13.19 45.02 -4.86
CA VAL A 154 13.45 46.16 -3.98
C VAL A 154 14.94 46.27 -3.61
N SER A 155 15.58 45.16 -3.29
CA SER A 155 17.02 45.15 -2.97
C SER A 155 17.87 45.46 -4.21
N GLY A 156 17.47 45.01 -5.40
CA GLY A 156 18.12 45.30 -6.66
C GLY A 156 18.04 46.80 -7.05
N ILE A 157 16.88 47.42 -6.85
CA ILE A 157 16.66 48.87 -7.08
C ILE A 157 17.54 49.70 -6.15
N VAL A 158 17.57 49.35 -4.86
CA VAL A 158 18.40 50.08 -3.86
C VAL A 158 19.89 49.95 -4.22
N ALA A 159 20.37 48.79 -4.64
CA ALA A 159 21.76 48.58 -5.04
C ALA A 159 22.11 49.42 -6.30
N LEU A 160 21.25 49.44 -7.32
CA LEU A 160 21.42 50.25 -8.53
C LEU A 160 21.42 51.74 -8.23
N ALA A 161 20.50 52.22 -7.35
CA ALA A 161 20.47 53.63 -6.94
C ALA A 161 21.73 54.04 -6.17
N GLY A 162 22.26 53.18 -5.32
CA GLY A 162 23.55 53.40 -4.64
C GLY A 162 24.74 53.51 -5.60
N LEU A 163 24.80 52.66 -6.60
CA LEU A 163 25.87 52.64 -7.59
C LEU A 163 25.81 53.85 -8.53
N THR A 164 24.65 54.32 -8.92
CA THR A 164 24.47 55.55 -9.72
C THR A 164 24.85 56.78 -8.90
N LEU A 165 24.51 56.87 -7.63
CA LEU A 165 24.91 57.97 -6.76
C LEU A 165 26.45 58.03 -6.63
N PHE A 166 27.09 56.88 -6.47
CA PHE A 166 28.55 56.81 -6.37
C PHE A 166 29.23 57.30 -7.64
N LEU A 167 28.71 56.91 -8.83
CA LEU A 167 29.24 57.39 -10.12
C LEU A 167 29.06 58.91 -10.27
N VAL A 168 27.90 59.46 -9.91
CA VAL A 168 27.68 60.93 -9.98
C VAL A 168 28.63 61.70 -9.08
N ILE A 169 28.85 61.23 -7.86
CA ILE A 169 29.78 61.87 -6.92
C ILE A 169 31.24 61.75 -7.50
N GLY A 170 31.62 60.61 -8.07
CA GLY A 170 32.93 60.45 -8.68
C GLY A 170 33.18 61.39 -9.87
N ILE A 171 32.16 61.60 -10.70
CA ILE A 171 32.24 62.54 -11.84
C ILE A 171 32.34 63.98 -11.35
N LEU A 172 31.56 64.37 -10.32
CA LEU A 172 31.62 65.69 -9.74
C LEU A 172 33.03 65.99 -9.15
N LEU A 173 33.61 65.05 -8.43
CA LEU A 173 34.97 65.18 -7.88
C LEU A 173 36.02 65.31 -8.97
N LEU A 174 35.92 64.58 -10.09
CA LEU A 174 36.78 64.71 -11.24
C LEU A 174 36.64 66.10 -11.89
N LEU A 175 35.44 66.60 -12.07
CA LEU A 175 35.20 67.95 -12.60
C LEU A 175 35.77 69.01 -11.72
N PHE A 176 35.61 68.94 -10.39
CA PHE A 176 36.24 69.85 -9.47
C PHE A 176 37.74 69.79 -9.49
N SER A 177 38.32 68.60 -9.63
CA SER A 177 39.77 68.42 -9.77
C SER A 177 40.32 69.09 -11.06
N LEU A 178 39.63 68.85 -12.20
CA LEU A 178 39.94 69.48 -13.48
C LEU A 178 39.85 71.00 -13.42
N GLN A 179 38.76 71.53 -12.83
CA GLN A 179 38.55 72.97 -12.66
C GLN A 179 39.66 73.62 -11.81
N ARG A 180 40.11 72.93 -10.78
CA ARG A 180 41.21 73.35 -9.96
C ARG A 180 42.55 73.37 -10.71
N SER A 181 42.80 72.37 -11.55
CA SER A 181 44.00 72.29 -12.38
C SER A 181 44.04 73.38 -13.44
N VAL A 182 42.88 73.68 -14.10
CA VAL A 182 42.81 74.78 -15.08
C VAL A 182 43.07 76.14 -14.44
N LYS A 183 42.43 76.40 -13.23
CA LYS A 183 42.76 77.69 -12.50
C LYS A 183 44.19 77.78 -12.06
N HIS A 184 44.86 76.67 -11.84
CA HIS A 184 46.33 76.71 -11.54
C HIS A 184 47.18 77.06 -12.76
N LEU A 185 46.75 76.61 -13.93
CA LEU A 185 47.44 76.95 -15.20
C LEU A 185 47.23 78.39 -15.61
N GLU A 186 46.01 78.94 -15.39
CA GLU A 186 45.73 80.38 -15.62
C GLU A 186 46.54 81.34 -14.78
N LYS A 187 47.05 80.89 -13.62
CA LYS A 187 47.94 81.72 -12.75
C LYS A 187 49.42 81.66 -13.13
N ILE A 188 49.82 80.80 -14.02
CA ILE A 188 51.21 80.57 -14.44
C ILE A 188 51.47 81.24 -15.78
N ILE A 189 50.45 81.60 -16.57
CA ILE A 189 50.52 82.38 -17.80
C ILE A 189 50.33 83.85 -17.46
#